data_2c912d9afdba9fd13ccd045d6fa3f75e
#
_entry.id   2c912d9afdba9fd13ccd045d6fa3f75e
#
_cell.length_a   1.000
_cell.length_b   1.000
_cell.length_c   1.000
_cell.angle_alpha   90.00
_cell.angle_beta   90.00
_cell.angle_gamma   90.00
#
_symmetry.space_group_name_H-M   'P 1'
#
loop_
_entity.id
_entity.type
_entity.pdbx_description
1 polymer ?
#
loop_
_entity_poly.entity_id
_entity_poly.type
_entity_poly.pdbx_seq_one_letter_code
_entity_poly.pdbx_strand_id
1 'polypeptide(L)'
;MTNIRKIDPVQVRDHIESILESSEQVFEKFFLSKFIGLEFDYLPAEATDPEKDHLRISFEVNEMLMNPQGSLHGGIIAAVMDISMGHLLHKTAGMGITIEMKTQYLRPALKGRAIVEGRFIKKGRALSFME
;
A
#
# COMPACT_ATOMS: atom_id res chain seq x y z
N MET A 1 19.61 -5.63 28.19
CA MET A 1 19.86 -4.51 27.25
C MET A 1 18.96 -4.66 26.03
N THR A 2 18.10 -3.72 25.81
CA THR A 2 17.35 -3.62 24.58
C THR A 2 18.33 -3.31 23.44
N ASN A 3 18.43 -4.21 22.48
CA ASN A 3 19.22 -3.98 21.28
C ASN A 3 18.52 -2.88 20.48
N ILE A 4 19.03 -1.67 20.54
CA ILE A 4 18.52 -0.53 19.77
C ILE A 4 18.86 -0.82 18.32
N ARG A 5 17.86 -1.14 17.52
CA ARG A 5 18.01 -1.27 16.07
C ARG A 5 18.27 0.11 15.47
N LYS A 6 19.33 0.24 14.73
CA LYS A 6 19.64 1.46 13.99
C LYS A 6 19.47 1.20 12.50
N ILE A 7 18.80 2.10 11.86
CA ILE A 7 18.70 2.12 10.39
C ILE A 7 20.03 2.65 9.85
N ASP A 8 20.55 2.03 8.80
CA ASP A 8 21.76 2.50 8.13
C ASP A 8 21.49 3.83 7.43
N PRO A 9 22.11 4.94 7.86
CA PRO A 9 21.87 6.25 7.29
C PRO A 9 22.32 6.38 5.84
N VAL A 10 23.30 5.59 5.38
CA VAL A 10 23.74 5.58 3.99
C VAL A 10 22.67 4.98 3.10
N GLN A 11 22.15 3.82 3.47
CA GLN A 11 21.05 3.17 2.74
C GLN A 11 19.82 4.07 2.66
N VAL A 12 19.46 4.76 3.73
CA VAL A 12 18.33 5.69 3.74
C VAL A 12 18.56 6.86 2.78
N ARG A 13 19.73 7.47 2.78
CA ARG A 13 20.05 8.57 1.87
C ARG A 13 19.98 8.13 0.42
N ASP A 14 20.64 7.04 0.07
CA ASP A 14 20.63 6.50 -1.29
C ASP A 14 19.21 6.18 -1.76
N HIS A 15 18.39 5.62 -0.86
CA HIS A 15 16.99 5.34 -1.15
C HIS A 15 16.19 6.62 -1.41
N ILE A 16 16.32 7.64 -0.55
CA ILE A 16 15.63 8.92 -0.73
C ILE A 16 16.08 9.62 -2.01
N GLU A 17 17.37 9.63 -2.32
CA GLU A 17 17.88 10.23 -3.56
C GLU A 17 17.30 9.55 -4.80
N SER A 18 17.25 8.23 -4.82
CA SER A 18 16.63 7.47 -5.94
C SER A 18 15.15 7.79 -6.11
N ILE A 19 14.42 8.01 -5.00
CA ILE A 19 13.01 8.39 -5.04
C ILE A 19 12.82 9.80 -5.58
N LEU A 20 13.66 10.75 -5.16
CA LEU A 20 13.59 12.13 -5.66
C LEU A 20 13.81 12.21 -7.18
N GLU A 21 14.66 11.35 -7.72
CA GLU A 21 14.92 11.28 -9.16
C GLU A 21 13.79 10.60 -9.94
N SER A 22 13.06 9.66 -9.35
CA SER A 22 12.11 8.78 -10.05
C SER A 22 10.64 9.00 -9.71
N SER A 23 10.33 9.75 -8.65
CA SER A 23 8.94 9.98 -8.24
C SER A 23 8.28 11.11 -9.03
N GLU A 24 7.02 10.91 -9.35
CA GLU A 24 6.11 11.91 -9.91
C GLU A 24 4.81 11.83 -9.11
N GLN A 25 4.18 12.97 -8.79
CA GLN A 25 2.93 12.98 -8.02
C GLN A 25 1.72 12.56 -8.89
N VAL A 26 1.80 11.35 -9.42
CA VAL A 26 0.76 10.66 -10.17
C VAL A 26 0.54 9.27 -9.58
N PHE A 27 -0.57 8.63 -9.93
CA PHE A 27 -0.86 7.28 -9.45
C PHE A 27 0.29 6.32 -9.77
N GLU A 28 0.63 5.45 -8.82
CA GLU A 28 1.68 4.43 -8.86
C GLU A 28 3.12 4.97 -8.73
N LYS A 29 3.37 6.25 -9.02
CA LYS A 29 4.72 6.84 -9.00
C LYS A 29 4.94 7.89 -7.93
N PHE A 30 3.93 8.19 -7.11
CA PHE A 30 4.04 9.21 -6.07
C PHE A 30 5.06 8.83 -5.00
N PHE A 31 5.58 9.83 -4.31
CA PHE A 31 6.72 9.68 -3.40
C PHE A 31 6.53 8.53 -2.38
N LEU A 32 5.38 8.47 -1.70
CA LEU A 32 5.12 7.45 -0.68
C LEU A 32 5.11 6.03 -1.28
N SER A 33 4.51 5.85 -2.48
CA SER A 33 4.54 4.58 -3.20
C SER A 33 5.97 4.13 -3.48
N LYS A 34 6.80 5.03 -3.95
CA LYS A 34 8.23 4.75 -4.21
C LYS A 34 9.01 4.51 -2.93
N PHE A 35 8.73 5.26 -1.87
CA PHE A 35 9.39 5.08 -0.58
C PHE A 35 9.14 3.70 0.02
N ILE A 36 7.88 3.24 -0.01
CA ILE A 36 7.51 1.91 0.47
C ILE A 36 7.97 0.81 -0.51
N GLY A 37 8.13 1.13 -1.80
CA GLY A 37 8.50 0.19 -2.84
C GLY A 37 7.31 -0.63 -3.34
N LEU A 38 6.17 0.03 -3.54
CA LEU A 38 4.94 -0.63 -3.96
C LEU A 38 5.01 -1.08 -5.42
N GLU A 39 4.63 -2.31 -5.66
CA GLU A 39 4.39 -2.88 -6.98
C GLU A 39 2.90 -3.16 -7.14
N PHE A 40 2.32 -2.70 -8.24
CA PHE A 40 0.88 -2.74 -8.51
C PHE A 40 0.58 -3.77 -9.58
N ASP A 41 -0.37 -4.65 -9.27
CA ASP A 41 -0.87 -5.67 -10.19
C ASP A 41 -2.40 -5.61 -10.24
N TYR A 42 -2.92 -4.98 -11.29
CA TYR A 42 -4.36 -4.87 -11.51
C TYR A 42 -4.88 -6.15 -12.14
N LEU A 43 -5.79 -6.79 -11.46
CA LEU A 43 -6.39 -8.03 -11.88
C LEU A 43 -7.85 -7.74 -12.28
N PRO A 44 -8.11 -7.41 -13.56
CA PRO A 44 -9.44 -7.08 -14.02
C PRO A 44 -10.35 -8.30 -13.94
N ALA A 45 -11.58 -8.08 -13.52
CA ALA A 45 -12.61 -9.08 -13.63
C ALA A 45 -12.96 -9.36 -15.09
N GLU A 46 -13.63 -10.48 -15.33
CA GLU A 46 -14.27 -10.70 -16.61
C GLU A 46 -15.34 -9.62 -16.86
N ALA A 47 -15.57 -9.26 -18.13
CA ALA A 47 -16.48 -8.20 -18.53
C ALA A 47 -17.93 -8.34 -18.00
N THR A 48 -18.28 -9.53 -17.54
CA THR A 48 -19.60 -9.86 -16.99
C THR A 48 -19.78 -9.50 -15.52
N ASP A 49 -18.70 -9.22 -14.79
CA ASP A 49 -18.77 -8.94 -13.34
C ASP A 49 -17.67 -7.94 -12.93
N PRO A 50 -17.86 -6.64 -13.22
CA PRO A 50 -16.87 -5.60 -12.89
C PRO A 50 -16.66 -5.38 -11.38
N GLU A 51 -17.52 -5.90 -10.51
CA GLU A 51 -17.31 -5.87 -9.05
C GLU A 51 -16.21 -6.83 -8.60
N LYS A 52 -15.79 -7.76 -9.47
CA LYS A 52 -14.64 -8.65 -9.20
C LYS A 52 -13.30 -8.08 -9.57
N ASP A 53 -13.23 -6.87 -10.09
CA ASP A 53 -11.97 -6.17 -10.25
C ASP A 53 -11.26 -6.07 -8.90
N HIS A 54 -9.98 -6.40 -8.87
CA HIS A 54 -9.16 -6.25 -7.68
C HIS A 54 -7.75 -5.80 -8.01
N LEU A 55 -7.09 -5.21 -7.04
CA LEU A 55 -5.71 -4.77 -7.10
C LEU A 55 -4.90 -5.51 -6.06
N ARG A 56 -3.81 -6.11 -6.51
CA ARG A 56 -2.78 -6.64 -5.63
C ARG A 56 -1.61 -5.67 -5.58
N ILE A 57 -1.23 -5.28 -4.38
CA ILE A 57 -0.01 -4.51 -4.13
C ILE A 57 0.96 -5.39 -3.35
N SER A 58 2.22 -5.39 -3.73
CA SER A 58 3.25 -6.09 -2.99
C SER A 58 4.47 -5.21 -2.75
N PHE A 59 5.16 -5.45 -1.65
CA PHE A 59 6.38 -4.74 -1.27
C PHE A 59 7.21 -5.54 -0.28
N GLU A 60 8.52 -5.25 -0.20
CA GLU A 60 9.40 -5.89 0.76
C GLU A 60 9.32 -5.24 2.14
N VAL A 61 9.17 -6.05 3.17
CA VAL A 61 9.25 -5.59 4.56
C VAL A 61 10.72 -5.31 4.88
N ASN A 62 11.04 -4.06 5.15
CA ASN A 62 12.39 -3.61 5.46
C ASN A 62 12.42 -2.72 6.71
N GLU A 63 13.61 -2.46 7.22
CA GLU A 63 13.80 -1.76 8.50
C GLU A 63 13.27 -0.31 8.48
N MET A 64 13.24 0.36 7.34
CA MET A 64 12.70 1.71 7.22
C MET A 64 11.19 1.77 7.46
N LEU A 65 10.49 0.65 7.30
CA LEU A 65 9.04 0.53 7.43
C LEU A 65 8.61 -0.09 8.78
N MET A 66 9.57 -0.47 9.62
CA MET A 66 9.31 -1.14 10.89
C MET A 66 9.00 -0.17 12.02
N ASN A 67 8.20 -0.64 12.96
CA ASN A 67 8.04 -0.03 14.26
C ASN A 67 9.23 -0.38 15.20
N PRO A 68 9.36 0.27 16.37
CA PRO A 68 10.44 -0.03 17.31
C PRO A 68 10.44 -1.48 17.84
N GLN A 69 9.32 -2.19 17.76
CA GLN A 69 9.20 -3.59 18.16
C GLN A 69 9.78 -4.57 17.12
N GLY A 70 10.11 -4.08 15.93
CA GLY A 70 10.72 -4.86 14.85
C GLY A 70 9.73 -5.61 13.98
N SER A 71 8.53 -5.09 13.84
CA SER A 71 7.55 -5.55 12.86
C SER A 71 7.15 -4.39 11.93
N LEU A 72 6.61 -4.72 10.77
CA LEU A 72 6.06 -3.74 9.85
C LEU A 72 5.07 -2.82 10.58
N HIS A 73 5.28 -1.51 10.48
CA HIS A 73 4.46 -0.55 11.20
C HIS A 73 3.00 -0.64 10.76
N GLY A 74 2.08 -0.73 11.73
CA GLY A 74 0.65 -0.83 11.44
C GLY A 74 0.10 0.32 10.61
N GLY A 75 0.64 1.53 10.76
CA GLY A 75 0.31 2.67 9.93
C GLY A 75 0.70 2.49 8.46
N ILE A 76 1.81 1.81 8.18
CA ILE A 76 2.21 1.45 6.80
C ILE A 76 1.22 0.44 6.22
N ILE A 77 0.83 -0.58 6.98
CA ILE A 77 -0.16 -1.56 6.55
C ILE A 77 -1.48 -0.84 6.19
N ALA A 78 -1.98 0.02 7.08
CA ALA A 78 -3.20 0.78 6.85
C ALA A 78 -3.09 1.70 5.62
N ALA A 79 -1.95 2.39 5.45
CA ALA A 79 -1.69 3.24 4.29
C ALA A 79 -1.73 2.45 2.98
N VAL A 80 -1.08 1.28 2.92
CA VAL A 80 -1.08 0.45 1.71
C VAL A 80 -2.46 -0.14 1.43
N MET A 81 -3.22 -0.51 2.46
CA MET A 81 -4.61 -0.93 2.30
C MET A 81 -5.46 0.19 1.69
N ASP A 82 -5.36 1.41 2.20
CA ASP A 82 -6.05 2.58 1.66
C ASP A 82 -5.63 2.87 0.21
N ILE A 83 -4.34 2.83 -0.08
CA ILE A 83 -3.81 2.98 -1.44
C ILE A 83 -4.40 1.90 -2.37
N SER A 84 -4.49 0.65 -1.95
CA SER A 84 -5.01 -0.43 -2.78
C SER A 84 -6.47 -0.18 -3.21
N MET A 85 -7.29 0.25 -2.28
CA MET A 85 -8.70 0.55 -2.54
C MET A 85 -8.86 1.83 -3.39
N GLY A 86 -8.13 2.89 -3.06
CA GLY A 86 -8.17 4.15 -3.79
C GLY A 86 -7.70 4.03 -5.24
N HIS A 87 -6.61 3.26 -5.47
CA HIS A 87 -6.08 3.02 -6.81
C HIS A 87 -7.02 2.14 -7.63
N LEU A 88 -7.60 1.11 -7.04
CA LEU A 88 -8.61 0.28 -7.71
C LEU A 88 -9.83 1.11 -8.11
N LEU A 89 -10.33 1.95 -7.21
CA LEU A 89 -11.45 2.84 -7.50
C LEU A 89 -11.11 3.80 -8.64
N HIS A 90 -9.93 4.42 -8.60
CA HIS A 90 -9.46 5.32 -9.65
C HIS A 90 -9.39 4.63 -11.02
N LYS A 91 -8.84 3.43 -11.07
CA LYS A 91 -8.68 2.65 -12.29
C LYS A 91 -10.01 2.26 -12.95
N THR A 92 -11.04 2.03 -12.13
CA THR A 92 -12.29 1.41 -12.58
C THR A 92 -13.49 2.35 -12.60
N ALA A 93 -13.51 3.38 -11.78
CA ALA A 93 -14.68 4.23 -11.58
C ALA A 93 -14.37 5.73 -11.50
N GLY A 94 -13.13 6.13 -11.43
CA GLY A 94 -12.71 7.52 -11.29
C GLY A 94 -12.26 7.86 -9.87
N MET A 95 -12.10 9.15 -9.61
CA MET A 95 -11.53 9.62 -8.34
C MET A 95 -12.52 9.52 -7.18
N GLY A 96 -12.00 9.17 -6.01
CA GLY A 96 -12.75 9.11 -4.78
C GLY A 96 -11.91 9.52 -3.58
N ILE A 97 -12.56 9.69 -2.45
CA ILE A 97 -11.93 9.98 -1.16
C ILE A 97 -12.38 8.93 -0.14
N THR A 98 -11.47 8.54 0.73
CA THR A 98 -11.76 7.65 1.85
C THR A 98 -12.61 8.39 2.89
N ILE A 99 -13.74 7.82 3.24
CA ILE A 99 -14.63 8.37 4.27
C ILE A 99 -14.39 7.69 5.61
N GLU A 100 -14.28 6.38 5.59
CA GLU A 100 -14.04 5.55 6.78
C GLU A 100 -13.23 4.33 6.39
N MET A 101 -12.34 3.91 7.28
CA MET A 101 -11.60 2.66 7.14
C MET A 101 -11.46 2.00 8.51
N LYS A 102 -11.76 0.70 8.58
CA LYS A 102 -11.53 -0.14 9.76
C LYS A 102 -10.45 -1.15 9.45
N THR A 103 -9.50 -1.28 10.33
CA THR A 103 -8.38 -2.21 10.17
C THR A 103 -8.26 -3.10 11.39
N GLN A 104 -8.06 -4.40 11.16
CA GLN A 104 -7.75 -5.37 12.19
C GLN A 104 -6.37 -5.97 11.91
N TYR A 105 -5.52 -5.98 12.94
CA TYR A 105 -4.15 -6.50 12.87
C TYR A 105 -4.09 -7.83 13.60
N LEU A 106 -4.03 -8.92 12.86
CA LEU A 106 -4.12 -10.28 13.41
C LEU A 106 -2.76 -10.88 13.74
N ARG A 107 -1.72 -10.50 13.00
CA ARG A 107 -0.35 -10.99 13.18
C ARG A 107 0.67 -9.93 12.77
N PRO A 108 1.84 -9.90 13.43
CA PRO A 108 2.94 -9.04 12.98
C PRO A 108 3.56 -9.57 11.70
N ALA A 109 3.90 -8.66 10.79
CA ALA A 109 4.74 -8.97 9.62
C ALA A 109 6.19 -8.61 9.96
N LEU A 110 7.07 -9.61 9.97
CA LEU A 110 8.45 -9.46 10.47
C LEU A 110 9.47 -9.31 9.33
N LYS A 111 9.26 -9.99 8.23
CA LYS A 111 10.16 -10.04 7.07
C LYS A 111 9.47 -10.60 5.85
N GLY A 112 10.14 -10.47 4.72
CA GLY A 112 9.69 -11.03 3.45
C GLY A 112 8.78 -10.07 2.71
N ARG A 113 8.04 -10.60 1.76
CA ARG A 113 7.16 -9.83 0.88
C ARG A 113 5.76 -9.72 1.47
N ALA A 114 5.32 -8.52 1.70
CA ALA A 114 3.93 -8.23 2.08
C ALA A 114 3.06 -8.12 0.82
N ILE A 115 1.85 -8.64 0.91
CA ILE A 115 0.84 -8.58 -0.16
C ILE A 115 -0.43 -7.99 0.43
N VAL A 116 -0.97 -6.98 -0.25
CA VAL A 116 -2.23 -6.34 0.09
C VAL A 116 -3.15 -6.44 -1.13
N GLU A 117 -4.37 -6.87 -0.93
CA GLU A 117 -5.38 -6.96 -1.98
C GLU A 117 -6.55 -6.04 -1.66
N GLY A 118 -6.88 -5.16 -2.60
CA GLY A 118 -8.07 -4.33 -2.55
C GLY A 118 -9.13 -4.85 -3.52
N ARG A 119 -10.38 -4.90 -3.08
CA ARG A 119 -11.51 -5.32 -3.91
C ARG A 119 -12.80 -4.62 -3.51
N PHE A 120 -13.78 -4.61 -4.40
CA PHE A 120 -15.11 -4.12 -4.09
C PHE A 120 -15.91 -5.15 -3.31
N ILE A 121 -16.55 -4.71 -2.23
CA ILE A 121 -17.67 -5.41 -1.61
C ILE A 121 -18.94 -5.02 -2.36
N LYS A 122 -19.11 -3.72 -2.63
CA LYS A 122 -20.20 -3.17 -3.40
C LYS A 122 -19.76 -1.89 -4.10
N LYS A 123 -19.87 -1.88 -5.41
CA LYS A 123 -19.57 -0.71 -6.23
C LYS A 123 -20.83 0.12 -6.42
N GLY A 124 -20.86 1.30 -5.81
CA GLY A 124 -21.97 2.24 -5.91
C GLY A 124 -21.61 3.46 -6.77
N ARG A 125 -22.62 4.21 -7.17
CA ARG A 125 -22.43 5.42 -7.98
C ARG A 125 -21.85 6.58 -7.17
N ALA A 126 -22.32 6.77 -5.93
CA ALA A 126 -21.87 7.83 -5.05
C ALA A 126 -20.99 7.32 -3.91
N LEU A 127 -21.17 6.09 -3.49
CA LEU A 127 -20.47 5.46 -2.38
C LEU A 127 -20.15 4.01 -2.74
N SER A 128 -18.91 3.61 -2.55
CA SER A 128 -18.46 2.23 -2.71
C SER A 128 -17.95 1.66 -1.39
N PHE A 129 -18.22 0.39 -1.17
CA PHE A 129 -17.69 -0.38 -0.06
C PHE A 129 -16.61 -1.31 -0.59
N MET A 130 -15.46 -1.29 0.06
CA MET A 130 -14.27 -2.01 -0.37
C MET A 130 -13.60 -2.70 0.82
N GLU A 131 -12.82 -3.72 0.52
CA GLU A 131 -11.97 -4.39 1.51
C GLU A 131 -10.60 -4.75 0.93
#